data_8442f87671806966d05b89224367f7fe
#
_entry.id   8442f87671806966d05b89224367f7fe
#
_cell.length_a   1.000
_cell.length_b   1.000
_cell.length_c   1.000
_cell.angle_alpha   90.00
_cell.angle_beta   90.00
_cell.angle_gamma   90.00
#
_symmetry.space_group_name_H-M   'P 1'
#
loop_
_entity.id
_entity.type
_entity.pdbx_description
1 polymer ?
#
loop_
_entity_poly.entity_id
_entity_poly.type
_entity_poly.pdbx_seq_one_letter_code
_entity_poly.pdbx_strand_id
1 'polypeptide(L)'
;MKSDRAAGILLHPTSLTGAHGSGDFGAAAYRFVDWLASAGQSRWQVLPLGPTGLGNSPYMSPSAFAGNPLLIDLEELAQRGWLDAAELMPDPAFDARRVDFECVIPWRMSRLALAAKRFAASAAGADRDPLHAFCERHAKWLADYTLFMAIADTQPGRSWCDWDTGLAQRDPAALREARAEHAERVAFHAFCQWRFFEQWQRLKAYANDRGVRIVGDAPIFIAHQSAEVWSRPELFELDARGASTVVAGVPPDYFSATGQRWGNPLYRWPAHAADGYAWWIERIRHAFELADIVRIDHFRGFAQYWEIAAAEPTAVHGRWRPGPGAALFDAIAQALGPLPIIAEDLGLITPDVVALRKRFELPGMLVLQFAFDGKTDNPYLPHNHRADGVVYTGTHDNDTTAGWWRQASTDERAQTCAYLDTDGAQMPWTLIRAALASVAATAIIPLQDVLGLDTASRMNLPGQAEGNWTWRFEAAQLQVGHATRLAGLSRLYGR
;
A
#
# COMPACT_ATOMS: atom_id res chain seq x y z
N MET A 1 3.91 -22.75 16.19
CA MET A 1 2.58 -23.14 15.66
C MET A 1 2.74 -23.59 14.22
N LYS A 2 2.16 -24.71 13.79
CA LYS A 2 2.04 -24.98 12.36
C LYS A 2 1.18 -23.83 11.79
N SER A 3 1.76 -22.96 10.99
CA SER A 3 1.00 -21.95 10.27
C SER A 3 0.01 -22.68 9.37
N ASP A 4 -1.29 -22.44 9.56
CA ASP A 4 -2.30 -22.95 8.64
C ASP A 4 -1.96 -22.42 7.24
N ARG A 5 -1.90 -23.32 6.26
CA ARG A 5 -1.64 -22.96 4.87
C ARG A 5 -2.75 -22.06 4.36
N ALA A 6 -2.40 -20.99 3.66
CA ALA A 6 -3.35 -20.00 3.19
C ALA A 6 -3.10 -19.64 1.72
N ALA A 7 -4.16 -19.24 1.03
CA ALA A 7 -4.08 -18.64 -0.30
C ALA A 7 -4.85 -17.32 -0.34
N GLY A 8 -4.43 -16.41 -1.20
CA GLY A 8 -5.08 -15.11 -1.35
C GLY A 8 -4.79 -14.41 -2.66
N ILE A 9 -5.46 -13.28 -2.83
CA ILE A 9 -5.38 -12.44 -4.02
C ILE A 9 -4.81 -11.08 -3.66
N LEU A 10 -3.87 -10.59 -4.48
CA LEU A 10 -3.40 -9.23 -4.47
C LEU A 10 -4.27 -8.38 -5.40
N LEU A 11 -4.98 -7.41 -4.83
CA LEU A 11 -5.78 -6.44 -5.56
C LEU A 11 -5.96 -5.17 -4.74
N HIS A 12 -5.54 -4.02 -5.26
CA HIS A 12 -5.82 -2.74 -4.60
C HIS A 12 -7.27 -2.31 -4.83
N PRO A 13 -7.97 -1.71 -3.84
CA PRO A 13 -9.38 -1.34 -3.98
C PRO A 13 -9.67 -0.40 -5.15
N THR A 14 -8.75 0.48 -5.56
CA THR A 14 -8.92 1.34 -6.74
C THR A 14 -9.12 0.55 -8.04
N SER A 15 -8.64 -0.69 -8.10
CA SER A 15 -8.79 -1.58 -9.26
C SER A 15 -10.16 -2.28 -9.32
N LEU A 16 -10.98 -2.17 -8.28
CA LEU A 16 -12.34 -2.70 -8.27
C LEU A 16 -13.23 -2.00 -9.31
N THR A 17 -14.29 -2.69 -9.71
CA THR A 17 -15.30 -2.13 -10.62
C THR A 17 -16.08 -1.01 -9.95
N GLY A 18 -16.54 -0.03 -10.70
CA GLY A 18 -17.37 1.07 -10.19
C GLY A 18 -17.61 2.11 -11.24
N ALA A 19 -18.72 2.83 -11.12
CA ALA A 19 -19.14 3.86 -12.07
C ALA A 19 -18.39 5.19 -11.89
N HIS A 20 -17.81 5.43 -10.71
CA HIS A 20 -17.27 6.73 -10.32
C HIS A 20 -15.76 6.88 -10.58
N GLY A 21 -15.27 6.30 -11.68
CA GLY A 21 -13.91 6.46 -12.21
C GLY A 21 -12.83 5.68 -11.46
N SER A 22 -13.08 5.22 -10.25
CA SER A 22 -12.20 4.39 -9.42
C SER A 22 -13.02 3.34 -8.67
N GLY A 23 -12.38 2.24 -8.27
CA GLY A 23 -12.95 1.35 -7.25
C GLY A 23 -12.94 2.03 -5.89
N ASP A 24 -13.85 1.59 -5.01
CA ASP A 24 -14.04 2.13 -3.67
C ASP A 24 -14.58 1.05 -2.71
N PHE A 25 -14.94 1.43 -1.48
CA PHE A 25 -15.45 0.53 -0.44
C PHE A 25 -16.95 0.19 -0.58
N GLY A 26 -17.54 0.46 -1.73
CA GLY A 26 -18.93 0.19 -2.02
C GLY A 26 -19.22 -1.27 -2.39
N ALA A 27 -20.38 -1.48 -2.98
CA ALA A 27 -20.92 -2.82 -3.29
C ALA A 27 -19.95 -3.73 -4.06
N ALA A 28 -19.06 -3.17 -4.89
CA ALA A 28 -18.08 -3.97 -5.64
C ALA A 28 -17.03 -4.62 -4.72
N ALA A 29 -16.61 -3.94 -3.66
CA ALA A 29 -15.66 -4.48 -2.67
C ALA A 29 -16.30 -5.65 -1.89
N TYR A 30 -17.55 -5.52 -1.48
CA TYR A 30 -18.28 -6.61 -0.80
C TYR A 30 -18.45 -7.82 -1.72
N ARG A 31 -18.83 -7.62 -2.99
CA ARG A 31 -18.91 -8.71 -3.97
C ARG A 31 -17.55 -9.38 -4.21
N PHE A 32 -16.47 -8.61 -4.18
CA PHE A 32 -15.12 -9.17 -4.32
C PHE A 32 -14.75 -10.05 -3.11
N VAL A 33 -15.11 -9.65 -1.90
CA VAL A 33 -14.96 -10.49 -0.69
C VAL A 33 -15.76 -11.80 -0.82
N ASP A 34 -17.01 -11.73 -1.27
CA ASP A 34 -17.84 -12.93 -1.50
C ASP A 34 -17.21 -13.85 -2.57
N TRP A 35 -16.65 -13.26 -3.63
CA TRP A 35 -15.92 -14.00 -4.65
C TRP A 35 -14.67 -14.68 -4.08
N LEU A 36 -13.86 -13.97 -3.26
CA LEU A 36 -12.70 -14.54 -2.58
C LEU A 36 -13.07 -15.78 -1.75
N ALA A 37 -14.11 -15.66 -0.92
CA ALA A 37 -14.60 -16.76 -0.11
C ALA A 37 -15.05 -17.95 -0.98
N SER A 38 -15.79 -17.70 -2.07
CA SER A 38 -16.23 -18.73 -3.02
C SER A 38 -15.05 -19.39 -3.76
N ALA A 39 -13.97 -18.65 -3.99
CA ALA A 39 -12.73 -19.10 -4.60
C ALA A 39 -11.80 -19.85 -3.62
N GLY A 40 -12.20 -20.02 -2.35
CA GLY A 40 -11.37 -20.65 -1.32
C GLY A 40 -10.16 -19.81 -0.93
N GLN A 41 -10.23 -18.49 -1.14
CA GLN A 41 -9.16 -17.57 -0.79
C GLN A 41 -9.41 -16.98 0.60
N SER A 42 -8.41 -17.08 1.48
CA SER A 42 -8.49 -16.61 2.86
C SER A 42 -7.65 -15.35 3.13
N ARG A 43 -7.05 -14.76 2.09
CA ARG A 43 -6.28 -13.52 2.17
C ARG A 43 -6.65 -12.58 1.04
N TRP A 44 -6.84 -11.31 1.38
CA TRP A 44 -6.92 -10.21 0.44
C TRP A 44 -5.77 -9.26 0.71
N GLN A 45 -4.77 -9.24 -0.15
CA GLN A 45 -3.67 -8.28 -0.05
C GLN A 45 -4.02 -7.01 -0.80
N VAL A 46 -3.86 -5.87 -0.11
CA VAL A 46 -4.00 -4.53 -0.67
C VAL A 46 -2.67 -3.80 -0.64
N LEU A 47 -2.51 -2.77 -1.47
CA LEU A 47 -1.41 -1.81 -1.40
C LEU A 47 -1.71 -0.77 -0.31
N PRO A 48 -0.77 0.15 0.02
CA PRO A 48 -1.03 1.17 1.04
C PRO A 48 -2.35 1.92 0.78
N LEU A 49 -3.18 2.02 1.80
CA LEU A 49 -4.53 2.62 1.71
C LEU A 49 -4.52 4.14 1.95
N GLY A 50 -3.35 4.75 2.05
CA GLY A 50 -3.20 6.20 2.22
C GLY A 50 -3.57 7.00 0.96
N PRO A 51 -3.77 8.33 1.09
CA PRO A 51 -3.96 9.21 -0.04
C PRO A 51 -2.79 9.06 -1.03
N THR A 52 -3.07 9.15 -2.32
CA THR A 52 -2.02 9.08 -3.34
C THR A 52 -1.19 10.35 -3.36
N GLY A 53 0.11 10.21 -3.55
CA GLY A 53 1.05 11.33 -3.68
C GLY A 53 1.60 11.50 -5.08
N LEU A 54 2.88 11.84 -5.18
CA LEU A 54 3.57 12.04 -6.45
C LEU A 54 3.40 10.83 -7.37
N GLY A 55 3.05 11.05 -8.63
CA GLY A 55 2.80 10.01 -9.63
C GLY A 55 1.58 9.14 -9.31
N ASN A 56 0.64 9.63 -8.50
CA ASN A 56 -0.53 8.90 -7.98
C ASN A 56 -0.16 7.64 -7.18
N SER A 57 1.09 7.57 -6.71
CA SER A 57 1.61 6.43 -5.96
C SER A 57 1.03 6.36 -4.55
N PRO A 58 0.50 5.21 -4.11
CA PRO A 58 0.09 5.01 -2.73
C PRO A 58 1.29 4.93 -1.77
N TYR A 59 2.51 4.68 -2.28
CA TYR A 59 3.75 4.66 -1.50
C TYR A 59 4.32 6.05 -1.22
N MET A 60 3.85 7.07 -1.95
CA MET A 60 4.25 8.47 -1.76
C MET A 60 3.16 9.30 -1.08
N SER A 61 2.42 8.67 -0.17
CA SER A 61 1.29 9.28 0.53
C SER A 61 1.68 10.53 1.33
N PRO A 62 0.85 11.58 1.35
CA PRO A 62 1.02 12.75 2.20
C PRO A 62 0.77 12.46 3.69
N SER A 63 0.51 11.22 4.06
CA SER A 63 0.46 10.78 5.46
C SER A 63 0.70 9.28 5.60
N ALA A 64 1.36 8.88 6.67
CA ALA A 64 1.54 7.48 7.07
C ALA A 64 0.33 6.92 7.84
N PHE A 65 -0.67 7.76 8.17
CA PHE A 65 -1.84 7.41 8.98
C PHE A 65 -3.16 7.61 8.26
N ALA A 66 -3.26 8.61 7.39
CA ALA A 66 -4.50 8.95 6.73
C ALA A 66 -4.93 7.92 5.68
N GLY A 67 -6.26 7.76 5.54
CA GLY A 67 -6.85 6.96 4.48
C GLY A 67 -7.11 7.77 3.21
N ASN A 68 -7.13 7.09 2.06
CA ASN A 68 -7.35 7.69 0.74
C ASN A 68 -8.84 8.07 0.55
N PRO A 69 -9.18 9.37 0.43
CA PRO A 69 -10.56 9.80 0.21
C PRO A 69 -11.19 9.23 -1.08
N LEU A 70 -10.37 8.86 -2.07
CA LEU A 70 -10.86 8.26 -3.31
C LEU A 70 -11.46 6.87 -3.11
N LEU A 71 -11.26 6.24 -1.96
CA LEU A 71 -11.83 4.93 -1.63
C LEU A 71 -13.17 5.02 -0.89
N ILE A 72 -13.64 6.24 -0.57
CA ILE A 72 -14.93 6.42 0.09
C ILE A 72 -16.07 6.10 -0.89
N ASP A 73 -16.97 5.22 -0.49
CA ASP A 73 -18.20 4.93 -1.23
C ASP A 73 -19.14 6.14 -1.23
N LEU A 74 -19.35 6.74 -2.39
CA LEU A 74 -20.21 7.90 -2.59
C LEU A 74 -21.71 7.50 -2.56
N GLU A 75 -22.07 6.28 -2.95
CA GLU A 75 -23.44 5.77 -2.90
C GLU A 75 -23.95 5.73 -1.45
N GLU A 76 -23.08 5.34 -0.50
CA GLU A 76 -23.46 5.39 0.91
C GLU A 76 -23.73 6.83 1.39
N LEU A 77 -22.98 7.81 0.90
CA LEU A 77 -23.22 9.23 1.24
C LEU A 77 -24.55 9.72 0.67
N ALA A 78 -24.96 9.21 -0.50
CA ALA A 78 -26.29 9.48 -1.05
C ALA A 78 -27.39 8.80 -0.22
N GLN A 79 -27.21 7.55 0.20
CA GLN A 79 -28.16 6.85 1.08
C GLN A 79 -28.35 7.58 2.42
N ARG A 80 -27.33 8.30 2.89
CA ARG A 80 -27.42 9.17 4.08
C ARG A 80 -28.07 10.53 3.82
N GLY A 81 -28.42 10.83 2.56
CA GLY A 81 -28.99 12.13 2.17
C GLY A 81 -27.96 13.27 2.08
N TRP A 82 -26.67 12.96 2.03
CA TRP A 82 -25.61 13.96 1.90
C TRP A 82 -25.21 14.20 0.44
N LEU A 83 -25.68 13.37 -0.50
CA LEU A 83 -25.62 13.56 -1.93
C LEU A 83 -26.95 13.21 -2.57
N ASP A 84 -27.27 13.83 -3.69
CA ASP A 84 -28.42 13.49 -4.52
C ASP A 84 -28.00 12.53 -5.64
N ALA A 85 -28.92 11.69 -6.12
CA ALA A 85 -28.65 10.75 -7.21
C ALA A 85 -28.13 11.41 -8.48
N ALA A 86 -28.57 12.65 -8.78
CA ALA A 86 -28.11 13.40 -9.92
C ALA A 86 -26.60 13.80 -9.82
N GLU A 87 -26.11 13.97 -8.60
CA GLU A 87 -24.70 14.31 -8.34
C GLU A 87 -23.77 13.11 -8.48
N LEU A 88 -24.32 11.90 -8.45
CA LEU A 88 -23.59 10.66 -8.66
C LEU A 88 -23.56 10.23 -10.14
N MET A 89 -24.15 11.00 -11.05
CA MET A 89 -24.04 10.70 -12.48
C MET A 89 -22.55 10.67 -12.87
N PRO A 90 -22.05 9.52 -13.41
CA PRO A 90 -20.64 9.37 -13.76
C PRO A 90 -20.26 10.37 -14.86
N ASP A 91 -19.01 10.83 -14.83
CA ASP A 91 -18.45 11.56 -15.94
C ASP A 91 -18.31 10.60 -17.15
N PRO A 92 -18.80 10.96 -18.33
CA PRO A 92 -18.65 10.14 -19.53
C PRO A 92 -17.20 9.82 -19.93
N ALA A 93 -16.24 10.63 -19.45
CA ALA A 93 -14.82 10.43 -19.70
C ALA A 93 -14.21 9.28 -18.85
N PHE A 94 -14.93 8.75 -17.84
CA PHE A 94 -14.38 7.68 -17.00
C PHE A 94 -14.20 6.37 -17.77
N ASP A 95 -12.98 5.83 -17.71
CA ASP A 95 -12.65 4.53 -18.28
C ASP A 95 -12.98 3.41 -17.28
N ALA A 96 -13.62 2.34 -17.77
CA ALA A 96 -13.93 1.16 -16.97
C ALA A 96 -12.70 0.32 -16.59
N ARG A 97 -11.60 0.45 -17.36
CA ARG A 97 -10.38 -0.35 -17.25
C ARG A 97 -9.20 0.41 -16.66
N ARG A 98 -9.32 1.72 -16.52
CA ARG A 98 -8.27 2.59 -15.98
C ARG A 98 -8.84 3.69 -15.09
N VAL A 99 -8.06 4.04 -14.07
CA VAL A 99 -8.28 5.25 -13.29
C VAL A 99 -7.58 6.40 -13.99
N ASP A 100 -8.33 7.37 -14.50
CA ASP A 100 -7.81 8.66 -14.93
C ASP A 100 -7.83 9.60 -13.71
N PHE A 101 -6.70 9.68 -13.01
CA PHE A 101 -6.60 10.45 -11.78
C PHE A 101 -6.82 11.95 -12.01
N GLU A 102 -6.51 12.49 -13.20
CA GLU A 102 -6.72 13.91 -13.51
C GLU A 102 -8.21 14.26 -13.56
N CYS A 103 -9.04 13.33 -14.04
CA CYS A 103 -10.49 13.47 -14.06
C CYS A 103 -11.14 13.03 -12.73
N VAL A 104 -10.68 11.89 -12.17
CA VAL A 104 -11.31 11.25 -11.01
C VAL A 104 -11.12 12.06 -9.72
N ILE A 105 -9.91 12.58 -9.47
CA ILE A 105 -9.62 13.31 -8.22
C ILE A 105 -10.54 14.52 -8.07
N PRO A 106 -10.57 15.49 -9.00
CA PRO A 106 -11.42 16.67 -8.84
C PRO A 106 -12.91 16.32 -8.80
N TRP A 107 -13.33 15.32 -9.57
CA TRP A 107 -14.73 14.89 -9.59
C TRP A 107 -15.14 14.29 -8.23
N ARG A 108 -14.40 13.36 -7.67
CA ARG A 108 -14.72 12.72 -6.39
C ARG A 108 -14.59 13.71 -5.22
N MET A 109 -13.51 14.52 -5.20
CA MET A 109 -13.28 15.49 -4.13
C MET A 109 -14.38 16.55 -4.07
N SER A 110 -14.92 16.99 -5.22
CA SER A 110 -16.05 17.93 -5.23
C SER A 110 -17.33 17.34 -4.63
N ARG A 111 -17.61 16.03 -4.85
CA ARG A 111 -18.76 15.33 -4.24
C ARG A 111 -18.56 15.14 -2.74
N LEU A 112 -17.35 14.79 -2.32
CA LEU A 112 -17.00 14.69 -0.90
C LEU A 112 -17.14 16.03 -0.18
N ALA A 113 -16.72 17.15 -0.82
CA ALA A 113 -16.87 18.48 -0.26
C ALA A 113 -18.36 18.87 -0.12
N LEU A 114 -19.19 18.53 -1.12
CA LEU A 114 -20.63 18.77 -1.04
C LEU A 114 -21.29 17.94 0.07
N ALA A 115 -20.93 16.66 0.17
CA ALA A 115 -21.41 15.78 1.22
C ALA A 115 -21.02 16.29 2.62
N ALA A 116 -19.78 16.70 2.81
CA ALA A 116 -19.29 17.28 4.06
C ALA A 116 -20.06 18.55 4.45
N LYS A 117 -20.32 19.43 3.48
CA LYS A 117 -21.11 20.66 3.69
C LYS A 117 -22.54 20.36 4.11
N ARG A 118 -23.21 19.40 3.45
CA ARG A 118 -24.58 18.99 3.80
C ARG A 118 -24.62 18.30 5.17
N PHE A 119 -23.65 17.43 5.46
CA PHE A 119 -23.48 16.84 6.77
C PHE A 119 -23.37 17.93 7.85
N ALA A 120 -22.49 18.93 7.66
CA ALA A 120 -22.32 20.02 8.62
C ALA A 120 -23.59 20.86 8.82
N ALA A 121 -24.44 21.00 7.78
CA ALA A 121 -25.68 21.73 7.84
C ALA A 121 -26.85 20.93 8.47
N SER A 122 -26.91 19.62 8.24
CA SER A 122 -28.02 18.75 8.65
C SER A 122 -27.80 18.04 9.98
N ALA A 123 -26.54 17.90 10.42
CA ALA A 123 -26.22 17.14 11.61
C ALA A 123 -26.73 17.85 12.89
N ALA A 124 -27.84 17.39 13.45
CA ALA A 124 -28.19 17.62 14.82
C ALA A 124 -27.36 16.71 15.75
N GLY A 125 -27.04 17.13 16.97
CA GLY A 125 -26.12 16.53 17.95
C GLY A 125 -25.74 15.05 17.77
N ALA A 126 -26.71 14.14 17.66
CA ALA A 126 -26.49 12.70 17.56
C ALA A 126 -25.68 12.25 16.36
N ASP A 127 -25.71 12.95 15.20
CA ASP A 127 -24.93 12.60 14.02
C ASP A 127 -23.50 13.16 14.07
N ARG A 128 -23.23 14.15 14.93
CA ARG A 128 -21.90 14.72 15.13
C ARG A 128 -21.05 13.93 16.12
N ASP A 129 -21.68 13.23 17.06
CA ASP A 129 -20.99 12.49 18.10
C ASP A 129 -20.01 11.45 17.55
N PRO A 130 -20.31 10.64 16.49
CA PRO A 130 -19.36 9.71 15.93
C PRO A 130 -18.13 10.37 15.28
N LEU A 131 -18.30 11.53 14.61
CA LEU A 131 -17.18 12.30 14.08
C LEU A 131 -16.31 12.86 15.21
N HIS A 132 -16.91 13.40 16.27
CA HIS A 132 -16.19 13.90 17.44
C HIS A 132 -15.39 12.78 18.11
N ALA A 133 -16.03 11.63 18.36
CA ALA A 133 -15.36 10.47 18.94
C ALA A 133 -14.20 9.96 18.08
N PHE A 134 -14.37 10.00 16.74
CA PHE A 134 -13.29 9.68 15.81
C PHE A 134 -12.13 10.68 15.93
N CYS A 135 -12.42 11.98 15.93
CA CYS A 135 -11.40 13.04 16.07
C CYS A 135 -10.65 12.93 17.39
N GLU A 136 -11.32 12.64 18.49
CA GLU A 136 -10.69 12.45 19.81
C GLU A 136 -9.77 11.22 19.81
N ARG A 137 -10.25 10.09 19.28
CA ARG A 137 -9.49 8.83 19.21
C ARG A 137 -8.21 8.98 18.39
N HIS A 138 -8.25 9.73 17.29
CA HIS A 138 -7.17 9.91 16.35
C HIS A 138 -6.44 11.26 16.47
N ALA A 139 -6.66 12.01 17.55
CA ALA A 139 -6.17 13.37 17.75
C ALA A 139 -4.66 13.53 17.54
N LYS A 140 -3.85 12.48 17.85
CA LYS A 140 -2.40 12.50 17.75
C LYS A 140 -1.85 12.77 16.34
N TRP A 141 -2.53 12.27 15.30
CA TRP A 141 -2.12 12.45 13.91
C TRP A 141 -3.10 13.30 13.11
N LEU A 142 -4.40 13.15 13.38
CA LEU A 142 -5.46 13.76 12.59
C LEU A 142 -5.41 15.28 12.62
N ALA A 143 -5.09 15.86 13.78
CA ALA A 143 -5.04 17.31 13.94
C ALA A 143 -3.95 17.98 13.07
N ASP A 144 -2.79 17.33 12.95
CA ASP A 144 -1.70 17.80 12.09
C ASP A 144 -1.98 17.49 10.61
N TYR A 145 -2.50 16.30 10.31
CA TYR A 145 -2.87 15.92 8.95
C TYR A 145 -3.92 16.87 8.34
N THR A 146 -5.01 17.13 9.08
CA THR A 146 -6.09 17.97 8.54
C THR A 146 -5.64 19.41 8.31
N LEU A 147 -4.79 19.94 9.19
CA LEU A 147 -4.21 21.27 8.99
C LEU A 147 -3.22 21.30 7.83
N PHE A 148 -2.31 20.29 7.76
CA PHE A 148 -1.36 20.16 6.66
C PHE A 148 -2.08 20.15 5.31
N MET A 149 -3.09 19.31 5.15
CA MET A 149 -3.87 19.23 3.92
C MET A 149 -4.63 20.51 3.63
N ALA A 150 -5.23 21.14 4.63
CA ALA A 150 -5.97 22.40 4.48
C ALA A 150 -5.08 23.54 3.97
N ILE A 151 -3.82 23.62 4.46
CA ILE A 151 -2.83 24.59 3.97
C ILE A 151 -2.37 24.20 2.55
N ALA A 152 -2.03 22.94 2.31
CA ALA A 152 -1.56 22.44 1.02
C ALA A 152 -2.58 22.68 -0.10
N ASP A 153 -3.88 22.50 0.17
CA ASP A 153 -4.98 22.78 -0.77
C ASP A 153 -5.01 24.24 -1.26
N THR A 154 -4.50 25.17 -0.47
CA THR A 154 -4.44 26.61 -0.83
C THR A 154 -3.15 26.99 -1.53
N GLN A 155 -2.17 26.08 -1.56
CA GLN A 155 -0.84 26.32 -2.12
C GLN A 155 -0.42 25.15 -3.05
N PRO A 156 -1.19 24.87 -4.11
CA PRO A 156 -0.94 23.72 -4.97
C PRO A 156 0.47 23.76 -5.57
N GLY A 157 1.17 22.61 -5.52
CA GLY A 157 2.52 22.47 -6.07
C GLY A 157 3.65 23.08 -5.21
N ARG A 158 3.35 23.75 -4.10
CA ARG A 158 4.39 24.25 -3.18
C ARG A 158 4.75 23.17 -2.14
N SER A 159 6.05 23.06 -1.90
CA SER A 159 6.54 22.27 -0.74
C SER A 159 6.17 22.98 0.57
N TRP A 160 5.92 22.19 1.63
CA TRP A 160 5.70 22.76 2.97
C TRP A 160 6.91 23.56 3.46
N CYS A 161 8.13 23.26 2.98
CA CYS A 161 9.33 24.05 3.27
C CYS A 161 9.26 25.46 2.71
N ASP A 162 8.45 25.69 1.68
CA ASP A 162 8.29 26.98 1.00
C ASP A 162 7.06 27.76 1.51
N TRP A 163 6.35 27.24 2.50
CA TRP A 163 5.27 27.97 3.17
C TRP A 163 5.83 29.13 3.96
N ASP A 164 4.97 30.01 4.43
CA ASP A 164 5.38 31.10 5.31
C ASP A 164 6.14 30.54 6.51
N THR A 165 7.20 31.22 6.91
CA THR A 165 8.17 30.74 7.92
C THR A 165 7.49 30.25 9.19
N GLY A 166 6.45 30.94 9.66
CA GLY A 166 5.67 30.52 10.83
C GLY A 166 4.96 29.19 10.65
N LEU A 167 4.44 28.90 9.45
CA LEU A 167 3.80 27.63 9.11
C LEU A 167 4.83 26.51 8.90
N ALA A 168 5.89 26.80 8.15
CA ALA A 168 6.95 25.84 7.86
C ALA A 168 7.66 25.39 9.14
N GLN A 169 7.92 26.33 10.08
CA GLN A 169 8.57 26.07 11.37
C GLN A 169 7.60 25.75 12.50
N ARG A 170 6.30 25.63 12.18
CA ARG A 170 5.25 25.27 13.15
C ARG A 170 5.13 26.21 14.35
N ASP A 171 5.27 27.53 14.13
CA ASP A 171 5.01 28.51 15.19
C ASP A 171 3.59 28.33 15.74
N PRO A 172 3.41 28.22 17.07
CA PRO A 172 2.09 27.96 17.64
C PRO A 172 1.04 29.03 17.36
N ALA A 173 1.42 30.31 17.16
CA ALA A 173 0.50 31.39 16.82
C ALA A 173 0.09 31.28 15.36
N ALA A 174 1.05 31.06 14.44
CA ALA A 174 0.76 30.84 13.03
C ALA A 174 -0.13 29.61 12.79
N LEU A 175 0.11 28.49 13.51
CA LEU A 175 -0.75 27.30 13.41
C LEU A 175 -2.18 27.57 13.92
N ARG A 176 -2.36 28.34 15.00
CA ARG A 176 -3.71 28.71 15.48
C ARG A 176 -4.43 29.58 14.48
N GLU A 177 -3.77 30.56 13.88
CA GLU A 177 -4.32 31.44 12.88
C GLU A 177 -4.71 30.66 11.62
N ALA A 178 -3.82 29.84 11.07
CA ALA A 178 -4.11 28.98 9.92
C ALA A 178 -5.28 28.01 10.17
N ARG A 179 -5.37 27.44 11.38
CA ARG A 179 -6.48 26.57 11.75
C ARG A 179 -7.82 27.31 11.78
N ALA A 180 -7.83 28.55 12.22
CA ALA A 180 -9.02 29.40 12.20
C ALA A 180 -9.39 29.82 10.77
N GLU A 181 -8.40 30.25 9.99
CA GLU A 181 -8.56 30.66 8.59
C GLU A 181 -9.11 29.52 7.70
N HIS A 182 -8.56 28.30 7.90
CA HIS A 182 -8.90 27.14 7.08
C HIS A 182 -9.90 26.17 7.79
N ALA A 183 -10.68 26.65 8.75
CA ALA A 183 -11.53 25.80 9.58
C ALA A 183 -12.47 24.87 8.78
N GLU A 184 -13.06 25.36 7.68
CA GLU A 184 -13.92 24.56 6.81
C GLU A 184 -13.15 23.44 6.09
N ARG A 185 -11.92 23.68 5.65
CA ARG A 185 -11.07 22.68 4.99
C ARG A 185 -10.59 21.65 5.99
N VAL A 186 -10.20 22.07 7.19
CA VAL A 186 -9.84 21.19 8.31
C VAL A 186 -11.00 20.25 8.64
N ALA A 187 -12.22 20.79 8.75
CA ALA A 187 -13.43 19.99 9.00
C ALA A 187 -13.73 19.03 7.84
N PHE A 188 -13.53 19.46 6.59
CA PHE A 188 -13.69 18.63 5.41
C PHE A 188 -12.73 17.41 5.43
N HIS A 189 -11.44 17.64 5.68
CA HIS A 189 -10.47 16.53 5.77
C HIS A 189 -10.78 15.60 6.95
N ALA A 190 -11.23 16.12 8.09
CA ALA A 190 -11.66 15.30 9.21
C ALA A 190 -12.89 14.43 8.86
N PHE A 191 -13.88 15.00 8.16
CA PHE A 191 -15.04 14.27 7.64
C PHE A 191 -14.62 13.14 6.69
N CYS A 192 -13.73 13.40 5.73
CA CYS A 192 -13.24 12.38 4.81
C CYS A 192 -12.54 11.24 5.56
N GLN A 193 -11.68 11.55 6.52
CA GLN A 193 -11.01 10.51 7.31
C GLN A 193 -12.00 9.68 8.12
N TRP A 194 -12.94 10.31 8.81
CA TRP A 194 -13.99 9.61 9.52
C TRP A 194 -14.78 8.66 8.59
N ARG A 195 -15.20 9.12 7.40
CA ARG A 195 -15.93 8.28 6.43
C ARG A 195 -15.09 7.13 5.93
N PHE A 196 -13.82 7.37 5.57
CA PHE A 196 -12.90 6.34 5.15
C PHE A 196 -12.79 5.23 6.20
N PHE A 197 -12.47 5.60 7.45
CA PHE A 197 -12.25 4.61 8.50
C PHE A 197 -13.53 3.83 8.85
N GLU A 198 -14.68 4.49 8.90
CA GLU A 198 -15.93 3.80 9.18
C GLU A 198 -16.31 2.80 8.09
N GLN A 199 -16.17 3.18 6.82
CA GLN A 199 -16.47 2.29 5.69
C GLN A 199 -15.46 1.14 5.60
N TRP A 200 -14.18 1.44 5.77
CA TRP A 200 -13.13 0.41 5.73
C TRP A 200 -13.29 -0.61 6.86
N GLN A 201 -13.53 -0.17 8.09
CA GLN A 201 -13.73 -1.07 9.23
C GLN A 201 -14.93 -2.00 9.02
N ARG A 202 -16.02 -1.51 8.44
CA ARG A 202 -17.18 -2.34 8.07
C ARG A 202 -16.81 -3.38 7.00
N LEU A 203 -16.10 -2.97 5.96
CA LEU A 203 -15.65 -3.88 4.91
C LEU A 203 -14.66 -4.94 5.45
N LYS A 204 -13.71 -4.53 6.29
CA LYS A 204 -12.76 -5.45 6.94
C LYS A 204 -13.49 -6.46 7.83
N ALA A 205 -14.43 -6.01 8.66
CA ALA A 205 -15.24 -6.91 9.48
C ALA A 205 -16.02 -7.90 8.60
N TYR A 206 -16.65 -7.44 7.51
CA TYR A 206 -17.36 -8.29 6.56
C TYR A 206 -16.44 -9.34 5.92
N ALA A 207 -15.22 -8.98 5.59
CA ALA A 207 -14.22 -9.91 5.06
C ALA A 207 -13.82 -10.95 6.13
N ASN A 208 -13.55 -10.50 7.35
CA ASN A 208 -13.19 -11.39 8.47
C ASN A 208 -14.30 -12.39 8.82
N ASP A 209 -15.56 -11.98 8.80
CA ASP A 209 -16.72 -12.84 9.03
C ASP A 209 -16.82 -13.97 7.96
N ARG A 210 -16.22 -13.76 6.79
CA ARG A 210 -16.14 -14.75 5.70
C ARG A 210 -14.82 -15.53 5.68
N GLY A 211 -14.00 -15.39 6.72
CA GLY A 211 -12.70 -16.05 6.83
C GLY A 211 -11.61 -15.41 5.95
N VAL A 212 -11.86 -14.24 5.36
CA VAL A 212 -10.88 -13.49 4.57
C VAL A 212 -10.18 -12.47 5.45
N ARG A 213 -8.88 -12.61 5.65
CA ARG A 213 -8.03 -11.65 6.36
C ARG A 213 -7.40 -10.66 5.40
N ILE A 214 -7.36 -9.39 5.80
CA ILE A 214 -6.71 -8.33 5.04
C ILE A 214 -5.20 -8.36 5.28
N VAL A 215 -4.42 -8.41 4.21
CA VAL A 215 -2.98 -8.18 4.23
C VAL A 215 -2.74 -6.75 3.73
N GLY A 216 -2.39 -5.85 4.66
CA GLY A 216 -2.03 -4.47 4.35
C GLY A 216 -0.57 -4.34 3.94
N ASP A 217 -0.20 -3.13 3.52
CA ASP A 217 1.14 -2.78 3.09
C ASP A 217 1.59 -1.47 3.75
N ALA A 218 2.80 -1.46 4.28
CA ALA A 218 3.39 -0.32 4.98
C ALA A 218 4.79 -0.04 4.43
N PRO A 219 4.97 1.04 3.63
CA PRO A 219 6.29 1.45 3.18
C PRO A 219 7.21 1.78 4.36
N ILE A 220 8.49 1.38 4.34
CA ILE A 220 9.41 1.81 5.38
C ILE A 220 9.56 3.33 5.39
N PHE A 221 9.83 3.95 4.25
CA PHE A 221 10.00 5.40 4.13
C PHE A 221 8.66 6.08 3.81
N ILE A 222 8.54 7.35 4.20
CA ILE A 222 7.36 8.19 3.93
C ILE A 222 7.75 9.36 3.05
N ALA A 223 6.76 9.98 2.40
CA ALA A 223 7.01 11.10 1.51
C ALA A 223 7.50 12.33 2.30
N HIS A 224 8.43 13.09 1.71
CA HIS A 224 8.84 14.38 2.26
C HIS A 224 7.65 15.36 2.38
N GLN A 225 6.77 15.35 1.38
CA GLN A 225 5.53 16.13 1.38
C GLN A 225 4.44 15.39 2.15
N SER A 226 4.64 15.21 3.47
CA SER A 226 3.68 14.56 4.37
C SER A 226 3.50 15.30 5.66
N ALA A 227 2.34 15.11 6.27
CA ALA A 227 1.99 15.71 7.55
C ALA A 227 2.98 15.31 8.66
N GLU A 228 3.49 14.07 8.61
CA GLU A 228 4.40 13.55 9.63
C GLU A 228 5.81 14.17 9.52
N VAL A 229 6.33 14.37 8.31
CA VAL A 229 7.63 15.04 8.12
C VAL A 229 7.52 16.52 8.51
N TRP A 230 6.43 17.18 8.17
CA TRP A 230 6.16 18.55 8.60
C TRP A 230 5.94 18.67 10.10
N SER A 231 5.21 17.74 10.73
CA SER A 231 4.85 17.83 12.15
C SER A 231 5.95 17.35 13.09
N ARG A 232 6.85 16.48 12.64
CA ARG A 232 7.92 15.86 13.42
C ARG A 232 9.28 15.91 12.70
N PRO A 233 9.73 17.11 12.22
CA PRO A 233 10.95 17.22 11.40
C PRO A 233 12.20 16.71 12.12
N GLU A 234 12.22 16.73 13.46
CA GLU A 234 13.32 16.21 14.28
C GLU A 234 13.55 14.70 14.11
N LEU A 235 12.60 13.97 13.59
CA LEU A 235 12.70 12.52 13.35
C LEU A 235 13.36 12.17 12.00
N PHE A 236 13.67 13.16 11.16
CA PHE A 236 14.19 12.98 9.82
C PHE A 236 15.49 13.73 9.58
N GLU A 237 16.27 13.29 8.59
CA GLU A 237 17.54 13.93 8.20
C GLU A 237 17.27 15.15 7.29
N LEU A 238 16.83 16.24 7.94
CA LEU A 238 16.48 17.51 7.30
C LEU A 238 17.45 18.63 7.73
N ASP A 239 17.56 19.65 6.89
CA ASP A 239 18.24 20.90 7.24
C ASP A 239 17.31 21.83 8.08
N ALA A 240 17.82 22.98 8.48
CA ALA A 240 17.08 23.95 9.28
C ALA A 240 15.84 24.55 8.56
N ARG A 241 15.73 24.40 7.25
CA ARG A 241 14.58 24.85 6.44
C ARG A 241 13.60 23.72 6.13
N GLY A 242 13.89 22.50 6.60
CA GLY A 242 13.09 21.32 6.40
C GLY A 242 13.39 20.56 5.11
N ALA A 243 14.37 20.97 4.31
CA ALA A 243 14.76 20.24 3.10
C ALA A 243 15.57 18.99 3.47
N SER A 244 15.35 17.88 2.75
CA SER A 244 16.12 16.66 2.95
C SER A 244 17.60 16.91 2.66
N THR A 245 18.49 16.51 3.56
CA THR A 245 19.95 16.52 3.34
C THR A 245 20.42 15.26 2.63
N VAL A 246 19.73 14.16 2.90
CA VAL A 246 19.92 12.84 2.27
C VAL A 246 18.56 12.22 1.99
N VAL A 247 18.52 11.31 1.03
CA VAL A 247 17.29 10.63 0.61
C VAL A 247 17.49 9.12 0.48
N ALA A 248 16.39 8.39 0.54
CA ALA A 248 16.33 6.95 0.38
C ALA A 248 16.41 6.52 -1.10
N GLY A 249 16.88 5.31 -1.30
CA GLY A 249 16.90 4.62 -2.58
C GLY A 249 17.57 3.24 -2.48
N VAL A 250 17.92 2.69 -3.62
CA VAL A 250 18.72 1.46 -3.73
C VAL A 250 19.87 1.67 -4.72
N PRO A 251 21.03 1.02 -4.51
CA PRO A 251 22.17 1.15 -5.40
C PRO A 251 21.87 0.60 -6.79
N PRO A 252 22.72 0.88 -7.79
CA PRO A 252 22.72 0.18 -9.08
C PRO A 252 22.71 -1.32 -8.89
N ASP A 253 21.86 -1.98 -9.66
CA ASP A 253 21.72 -3.43 -9.67
C ASP A 253 21.48 -3.94 -11.11
N TYR A 254 21.16 -5.22 -11.24
CA TYR A 254 20.85 -5.85 -12.52
C TYR A 254 19.63 -5.20 -13.23
N PHE A 255 18.67 -4.66 -12.46
CA PHE A 255 17.44 -4.08 -13.00
C PHE A 255 17.57 -2.59 -13.35
N SER A 256 18.50 -1.87 -12.69
CA SER A 256 18.73 -0.44 -12.91
C SER A 256 20.20 -0.08 -12.84
N ALA A 257 20.76 0.31 -13.97
CA ALA A 257 22.18 0.74 -14.06
C ALA A 257 22.49 2.00 -13.23
N THR A 258 21.48 2.79 -12.88
CA THR A 258 21.61 4.01 -12.05
C THR A 258 21.07 3.83 -10.64
N GLY A 259 20.59 2.63 -10.30
CA GLY A 259 19.83 2.38 -9.10
C GLY A 259 18.47 3.09 -9.12
N GLN A 260 17.82 3.16 -7.97
CA GLN A 260 16.55 3.88 -7.81
C GLN A 260 16.71 4.95 -6.73
N ARG A 261 16.50 6.20 -7.08
CA ARG A 261 16.43 7.32 -6.15
C ARG A 261 14.97 7.61 -5.82
N TRP A 262 14.50 7.20 -4.65
CA TRP A 262 13.09 7.34 -4.27
C TRP A 262 12.75 8.74 -3.77
N GLY A 263 13.72 9.44 -3.18
CA GLY A 263 13.53 10.83 -2.75
C GLY A 263 12.88 10.99 -1.38
N ASN A 264 12.48 9.92 -0.70
CA ASN A 264 11.96 9.96 0.66
C ASN A 264 13.06 10.42 1.64
N PRO A 265 12.77 11.26 2.65
CA PRO A 265 13.72 11.60 3.70
C PRO A 265 14.10 10.36 4.51
N LEU A 266 15.35 10.29 4.94
CA LEU A 266 15.82 9.25 5.84
C LEU A 266 15.48 9.58 7.29
N TYR A 267 15.30 8.54 8.10
CA TYR A 267 15.02 8.67 9.53
C TYR A 267 16.29 9.02 10.31
N ARG A 268 16.15 9.93 11.26
CA ARG A 268 17.18 10.20 12.29
C ARG A 268 17.04 9.16 13.40
N TRP A 269 17.53 7.95 13.17
CA TRP A 269 17.37 6.81 14.08
C TRP A 269 17.80 7.08 15.54
N PRO A 270 18.85 7.88 15.82
CA PRO A 270 19.14 8.26 17.20
C PRO A 270 18.02 9.04 17.90
N ALA A 271 17.27 9.88 17.18
CA ALA A 271 16.12 10.59 17.74
C ALA A 271 14.96 9.64 18.05
N HIS A 272 14.68 8.71 17.14
CA HIS A 272 13.68 7.65 17.38
C HIS A 272 14.05 6.75 18.56
N ALA A 273 15.32 6.39 18.70
CA ALA A 273 15.78 5.57 19.82
C ALA A 273 15.67 6.30 21.17
N ALA A 274 15.92 7.62 21.18
CA ALA A 274 15.87 8.45 22.39
C ALA A 274 14.45 8.53 22.98
N ASP A 275 13.38 8.45 22.15
CA ASP A 275 11.99 8.42 22.59
C ASP A 275 11.39 7.00 22.66
N GLY A 276 12.25 5.96 22.60
CA GLY A 276 11.81 4.57 22.65
C GLY A 276 11.03 4.12 21.41
N TYR A 277 11.28 4.73 20.26
CA TYR A 277 10.59 4.47 18.98
C TYR A 277 9.09 4.74 19.01
N ALA A 278 8.63 5.71 19.81
CA ALA A 278 7.20 5.97 20.04
C ALA A 278 6.42 6.20 18.74
N TRP A 279 6.99 6.96 17.78
CA TRP A 279 6.36 7.20 16.49
C TRP A 279 6.19 5.90 15.68
N TRP A 280 7.19 5.02 15.67
CA TRP A 280 7.12 3.74 14.95
C TRP A 280 6.12 2.77 15.60
N ILE A 281 6.05 2.73 16.92
CA ILE A 281 5.08 1.93 17.67
C ILE A 281 3.65 2.39 17.29
N GLU A 282 3.41 3.69 17.25
CA GLU A 282 2.11 4.24 16.86
C GLU A 282 1.77 3.92 15.40
N ARG A 283 2.74 4.06 14.48
CA ARG A 283 2.57 3.72 13.07
C ARG A 283 2.22 2.25 12.87
N ILE A 284 2.92 1.34 13.54
CA ILE A 284 2.63 -0.10 13.44
C ILE A 284 1.27 -0.43 14.06
N ARG A 285 0.94 0.14 15.23
CA ARG A 285 -0.39 0.00 15.84
C ARG A 285 -1.48 0.41 14.86
N HIS A 286 -1.34 1.56 14.24
CA HIS A 286 -2.29 2.08 13.27
C HIS A 286 -2.40 1.20 12.00
N ALA A 287 -1.29 0.67 11.50
CA ALA A 287 -1.33 -0.27 10.36
C ALA A 287 -2.18 -1.52 10.68
N PHE A 288 -2.16 -1.99 11.94
CA PHE A 288 -3.00 -3.11 12.41
C PHE A 288 -4.47 -2.74 12.70
N GLU A 289 -4.81 -1.46 12.79
CA GLU A 289 -6.22 -1.02 12.70
C GLU A 289 -6.78 -1.26 11.30
N LEU A 290 -5.97 -1.04 10.28
CA LEU A 290 -6.36 -1.18 8.88
C LEU A 290 -6.27 -2.62 8.36
N ALA A 291 -5.38 -3.46 8.90
CA ALA A 291 -5.11 -4.79 8.36
C ALA A 291 -5.02 -5.85 9.47
N ASP A 292 -5.18 -7.12 9.09
CA ASP A 292 -5.00 -8.27 9.99
C ASP A 292 -3.57 -8.81 9.95
N ILE A 293 -2.86 -8.57 8.86
CA ILE A 293 -1.46 -8.91 8.60
C ILE A 293 -0.86 -7.70 7.89
N VAL A 294 0.38 -7.32 8.19
CA VAL A 294 1.03 -6.16 7.57
C VAL A 294 2.30 -6.61 6.84
N ARG A 295 2.36 -6.37 5.53
CA ARG A 295 3.62 -6.45 4.78
C ARG A 295 4.38 -5.15 5.01
N ILE A 296 5.62 -5.25 5.46
CA ILE A 296 6.52 -4.10 5.53
C ILE A 296 7.39 -4.11 4.28
N ASP A 297 7.19 -3.08 3.47
CA ASP A 297 7.93 -2.85 2.25
C ASP A 297 9.36 -2.43 2.55
N HIS A 298 10.32 -2.93 1.75
CA HIS A 298 11.76 -2.70 1.88
C HIS A 298 12.30 -2.99 3.29
N PHE A 299 11.96 -4.14 3.87
CA PHE A 299 12.34 -4.54 5.22
C PHE A 299 13.86 -4.49 5.47
N ARG A 300 14.68 -4.72 4.43
CA ARG A 300 16.13 -4.63 4.57
C ARG A 300 16.61 -3.28 5.10
N GLY A 301 15.86 -2.19 4.88
CA GLY A 301 16.19 -0.86 5.35
C GLY A 301 16.29 -0.73 6.88
N PHE A 302 15.69 -1.67 7.63
CA PHE A 302 15.86 -1.71 9.08
C PHE A 302 17.20 -2.32 9.51
N ALA A 303 17.83 -3.16 8.69
CA ALA A 303 19.19 -3.63 8.94
C ALA A 303 20.21 -2.64 8.35
N GLN A 304 20.08 -2.35 7.06
CA GLN A 304 20.89 -1.37 6.34
C GLN A 304 20.07 -0.71 5.23
N TYR A 305 20.22 0.60 5.07
CA TYR A 305 19.58 1.38 4.01
C TYR A 305 20.62 2.11 3.16
N TRP A 306 20.25 2.41 1.90
CA TRP A 306 21.08 3.15 0.96
C TRP A 306 20.82 4.65 1.11
N GLU A 307 21.83 5.39 1.58
CA GLU A 307 21.80 6.84 1.76
C GLU A 307 22.37 7.52 0.53
N ILE A 308 21.61 8.42 -0.05
CA ILE A 308 21.99 9.22 -1.23
C ILE A 308 21.97 10.69 -0.81
N ALA A 309 23.02 11.47 -1.13
CA ALA A 309 22.98 12.91 -0.89
C ALA A 309 21.83 13.53 -1.69
N ALA A 310 21.05 14.43 -1.08
CA ALA A 310 19.82 14.96 -1.71
C ALA A 310 20.10 15.68 -3.06
N ALA A 311 21.32 16.21 -3.24
CA ALA A 311 21.75 16.87 -4.46
C ALA A 311 22.11 15.90 -5.59
N GLU A 312 22.30 14.60 -5.32
CA GLU A 312 22.63 13.61 -6.34
C GLU A 312 21.40 13.31 -7.22
N PRO A 313 21.55 13.32 -8.55
CA PRO A 313 20.44 13.07 -9.46
C PRO A 313 20.04 11.59 -9.56
N THR A 314 20.94 10.68 -9.19
CA THR A 314 20.77 9.22 -9.28
C THR A 314 21.21 8.54 -7.99
N ALA A 315 21.00 7.23 -7.91
CA ALA A 315 21.41 6.44 -6.75
C ALA A 315 22.86 5.88 -6.88
N VAL A 316 23.62 6.23 -7.91
CA VAL A 316 24.97 5.71 -8.15
C VAL A 316 25.93 6.09 -7.00
N HIS A 317 25.89 7.33 -6.58
CA HIS A 317 26.73 7.84 -5.49
C HIS A 317 25.98 7.84 -4.17
N GLY A 318 25.97 6.70 -3.51
CA GLY A 318 25.38 6.54 -2.19
C GLY A 318 26.28 5.69 -1.28
N ARG A 319 25.78 5.38 -0.10
CA ARG A 319 26.48 4.51 0.87
C ARG A 319 25.49 3.74 1.73
N TRP A 320 25.88 2.53 2.12
CA TRP A 320 25.12 1.77 3.11
C TRP A 320 25.29 2.36 4.50
N ARG A 321 24.16 2.53 5.20
CA ARG A 321 24.08 3.00 6.57
C ARG A 321 23.35 1.97 7.42
N PRO A 322 23.78 1.76 8.68
CA PRO A 322 23.06 0.86 9.58
C PRO A 322 21.67 1.43 9.93
N GLY A 323 20.68 0.58 9.88
CA GLY A 323 19.33 0.86 10.38
C GLY A 323 19.22 0.64 11.91
N PRO A 324 18.00 0.74 12.48
CA PRO A 324 17.75 0.56 13.90
C PRO A 324 17.91 -0.89 14.36
N GLY A 325 17.89 -1.83 13.41
CA GLY A 325 18.05 -3.26 13.67
C GLY A 325 17.03 -3.83 14.65
N ALA A 326 17.50 -4.71 15.51
CA ALA A 326 16.65 -5.40 16.47
C ALA A 326 16.01 -4.48 17.52
N ALA A 327 16.64 -3.36 17.86
CA ALA A 327 16.15 -2.47 18.91
C ALA A 327 14.75 -1.91 18.63
N LEU A 328 14.45 -1.58 17.36
CA LEU A 328 13.12 -1.15 16.94
C LEU A 328 12.07 -2.27 17.13
N PHE A 329 12.37 -3.47 16.67
CA PHE A 329 11.42 -4.60 16.74
C PHE A 329 11.23 -5.11 18.17
N ASP A 330 12.29 -5.05 19.01
CA ASP A 330 12.17 -5.34 20.44
C ASP A 330 11.23 -4.34 21.13
N ALA A 331 11.33 -3.03 20.81
CA ALA A 331 10.44 -2.00 21.33
C ALA A 331 8.98 -2.19 20.84
N ILE A 332 8.78 -2.52 19.56
CA ILE A 332 7.46 -2.82 19.00
C ILE A 332 6.86 -4.06 19.70
N ALA A 333 7.62 -5.15 19.83
CA ALA A 333 7.15 -6.37 20.47
C ALA A 333 6.83 -6.16 21.97
N GLN A 334 7.61 -5.34 22.66
CA GLN A 334 7.32 -4.97 24.06
C GLN A 334 6.03 -4.16 24.18
N ALA A 335 5.76 -3.25 23.26
CA ALA A 335 4.61 -2.34 23.32
C ALA A 335 3.31 -2.96 22.82
N LEU A 336 3.39 -3.84 21.80
CA LEU A 336 2.23 -4.34 21.03
C LEU A 336 2.08 -5.87 21.08
N GLY A 337 3.06 -6.59 21.62
CA GLY A 337 3.10 -8.05 21.57
C GLY A 337 3.54 -8.58 20.19
N PRO A 338 3.45 -9.91 19.97
CA PRO A 338 3.74 -10.54 18.69
C PRO A 338 2.74 -10.09 17.63
N LEU A 339 3.23 -9.66 16.47
CA LEU A 339 2.42 -9.16 15.37
C LEU A 339 2.65 -9.98 14.08
N PRO A 340 1.60 -10.26 13.29
CA PRO A 340 1.70 -10.95 12.02
C PRO A 340 2.24 -10.02 10.92
N ILE A 341 3.56 -9.87 10.88
CA ILE A 341 4.27 -9.02 9.92
C ILE A 341 4.90 -9.92 8.85
N ILE A 342 4.79 -9.54 7.57
CA ILE A 342 5.52 -10.09 6.44
C ILE A 342 6.66 -9.13 6.11
N ALA A 343 7.89 -9.64 6.08
CA ALA A 343 9.06 -8.85 5.69
C ALA A 343 9.27 -8.96 4.17
N GLU A 344 9.21 -7.82 3.46
CA GLU A 344 9.64 -7.80 2.07
C GLU A 344 11.18 -7.83 2.04
N ASP A 345 11.71 -9.01 1.71
CA ASP A 345 13.13 -9.34 1.62
C ASP A 345 13.51 -9.73 0.18
N LEU A 346 13.14 -8.87 -0.78
CA LEU A 346 13.49 -9.02 -2.20
C LEU A 346 14.77 -8.23 -2.56
N GLY A 347 15.40 -8.59 -3.67
CA GLY A 347 16.64 -7.95 -4.14
C GLY A 347 17.90 -8.45 -3.43
N LEU A 348 18.85 -7.53 -3.18
CA LEU A 348 20.13 -7.86 -2.54
C LEU A 348 19.95 -8.09 -1.03
N ILE A 349 19.85 -9.32 -0.59
CA ILE A 349 19.65 -9.68 0.81
C ILE A 349 20.95 -10.20 1.43
N THR A 350 21.41 -9.50 2.45
CA THR A 350 22.66 -9.80 3.19
C THR A 350 22.36 -10.63 4.47
N PRO A 351 23.38 -11.32 5.04
CA PRO A 351 23.16 -12.17 6.21
C PRO A 351 22.55 -11.48 7.43
N ASP A 352 22.81 -10.19 7.62
CA ASP A 352 22.26 -9.37 8.71
C ASP A 352 20.75 -9.14 8.56
N VAL A 353 20.27 -8.94 7.32
CA VAL A 353 18.83 -8.86 7.01
C VAL A 353 18.14 -10.18 7.33
N VAL A 354 18.74 -11.30 6.91
CA VAL A 354 18.23 -12.65 7.21
C VAL A 354 18.21 -12.92 8.71
N ALA A 355 19.26 -12.51 9.43
CA ALA A 355 19.36 -12.67 10.88
C ALA A 355 18.27 -11.85 11.61
N LEU A 356 18.07 -10.61 11.20
CA LEU A 356 17.02 -9.73 11.76
C LEU A 356 15.63 -10.35 11.55
N ARG A 357 15.31 -10.74 10.32
CA ARG A 357 14.03 -11.37 9.98
C ARG A 357 13.77 -12.65 10.80
N LYS A 358 14.78 -13.53 10.88
CA LYS A 358 14.69 -14.79 11.65
C LYS A 358 14.56 -14.58 13.16
N ARG A 359 15.22 -13.56 13.72
CA ARG A 359 15.12 -13.24 15.16
C ARG A 359 13.69 -12.98 15.59
N PHE A 360 12.90 -12.34 14.73
CA PHE A 360 11.50 -11.99 15.01
C PHE A 360 10.51 -12.93 14.32
N GLU A 361 10.98 -14.07 13.78
CA GLU A 361 10.17 -15.12 13.12
C GLU A 361 9.28 -14.56 11.99
N LEU A 362 9.72 -13.51 11.30
CA LEU A 362 8.94 -12.88 10.24
C LEU A 362 9.03 -13.72 8.96
N PRO A 363 7.90 -14.08 8.30
CA PRO A 363 7.92 -14.65 6.98
C PRO A 363 8.48 -13.66 5.95
N GLY A 364 9.33 -14.17 5.05
CA GLY A 364 9.83 -13.40 3.91
C GLY A 364 9.09 -13.74 2.63
N MET A 365 9.41 -13.04 1.55
CA MET A 365 8.74 -13.18 0.26
C MET A 365 9.52 -14.09 -0.70
N LEU A 366 8.77 -14.78 -1.56
CA LEU A 366 9.27 -15.69 -2.60
C LEU A 366 8.51 -15.36 -3.90
N VAL A 367 9.21 -14.95 -4.97
CA VAL A 367 8.58 -14.52 -6.23
C VAL A 367 8.97 -15.48 -7.35
N LEU A 368 8.01 -16.20 -7.90
CA LEU A 368 8.26 -17.23 -8.92
C LEU A 368 8.83 -16.68 -10.23
N GLN A 369 8.48 -15.45 -10.61
CA GLN A 369 9.07 -14.82 -11.81
C GLN A 369 10.59 -14.62 -11.70
N PHE A 370 11.17 -14.69 -10.50
CA PHE A 370 12.62 -14.60 -10.29
C PHE A 370 13.32 -15.97 -10.22
N ALA A 371 12.58 -17.07 -10.38
CA ALA A 371 13.08 -18.40 -10.11
C ALA A 371 13.94 -18.97 -11.24
N PHE A 372 13.69 -18.59 -12.50
CA PHE A 372 14.16 -19.33 -13.68
C PHE A 372 15.37 -18.66 -14.35
N ASP A 373 16.45 -18.43 -13.57
CA ASP A 373 17.70 -17.77 -14.01
C ASP A 373 18.83 -18.74 -14.38
N GLY A 374 18.53 -20.02 -14.53
CA GLY A 374 19.49 -21.07 -14.87
C GLY A 374 20.20 -21.70 -13.67
N LYS A 375 20.08 -21.16 -12.46
CA LYS A 375 20.75 -21.65 -11.25
C LYS A 375 19.86 -22.61 -10.46
N THR A 376 20.42 -23.70 -9.99
CA THR A 376 19.70 -24.71 -9.18
C THR A 376 19.54 -24.32 -7.72
N ASP A 377 20.37 -23.41 -7.23
CA ASP A 377 20.36 -22.89 -5.84
C ASP A 377 19.58 -21.58 -5.70
N ASN A 378 18.89 -21.11 -6.78
CA ASN A 378 18.05 -19.94 -6.73
C ASN A 378 16.96 -20.13 -5.64
N PRO A 379 16.88 -19.22 -4.63
CA PRO A 379 15.96 -19.36 -3.50
C PRO A 379 14.47 -19.27 -3.89
N TYR A 380 14.17 -18.76 -5.08
CA TYR A 380 12.81 -18.64 -5.60
C TYR A 380 12.33 -19.89 -6.34
N LEU A 381 13.20 -20.89 -6.60
CA LEU A 381 12.77 -22.18 -7.14
C LEU A 381 11.91 -22.94 -6.10
N PRO A 382 10.79 -23.53 -6.51
CA PRO A 382 9.86 -24.22 -5.58
C PRO A 382 10.52 -25.24 -4.63
N HIS A 383 11.55 -25.99 -5.07
CA HIS A 383 12.25 -26.97 -4.21
C HIS A 383 13.16 -26.33 -3.17
N ASN A 384 13.53 -25.04 -3.33
CA ASN A 384 14.30 -24.25 -2.38
C ASN A 384 13.42 -23.41 -1.45
N HIS A 385 12.09 -23.45 -1.64
CA HIS A 385 11.18 -22.67 -0.80
C HIS A 385 11.24 -23.12 0.66
N ARG A 386 11.01 -22.18 1.56
CA ARG A 386 10.90 -22.41 2.99
C ARG A 386 9.44 -22.31 3.44
N ALA A 387 9.08 -23.04 4.48
CA ALA A 387 7.72 -23.08 5.00
C ALA A 387 7.30 -21.75 5.65
N ASP A 388 8.24 -20.97 6.20
CA ASP A 388 8.05 -19.63 6.78
C ASP A 388 8.00 -18.50 5.71
N GLY A 389 7.63 -18.83 4.47
CA GLY A 389 7.56 -17.89 3.34
C GLY A 389 6.15 -17.55 2.90
N VAL A 390 6.06 -16.42 2.19
CA VAL A 390 4.89 -16.03 1.39
C VAL A 390 5.31 -16.07 -0.07
N VAL A 391 4.69 -16.96 -0.86
CA VAL A 391 5.02 -17.13 -2.27
C VAL A 391 4.03 -16.37 -3.15
N TYR A 392 4.57 -15.72 -4.18
CA TYR A 392 3.86 -14.95 -5.19
C TYR A 392 4.16 -15.50 -6.59
N THR A 393 3.23 -15.40 -7.52
CA THR A 393 3.56 -15.52 -8.94
C THR A 393 4.40 -14.33 -9.41
N GLY A 394 3.97 -13.13 -9.07
CA GLY A 394 4.63 -11.83 -9.15
C GLY A 394 3.99 -10.89 -8.13
N THR A 395 4.59 -9.73 -7.88
CA THR A 395 4.04 -8.65 -7.04
C THR A 395 3.36 -7.59 -7.92
N HIS A 396 2.90 -6.49 -7.33
CA HIS A 396 2.41 -5.31 -8.06
C HIS A 396 3.50 -4.59 -8.87
N ASP A 397 4.78 -4.82 -8.56
CA ASP A 397 5.94 -4.25 -9.25
C ASP A 397 6.43 -5.10 -10.43
N ASN A 398 6.04 -6.37 -10.45
CA ASN A 398 6.36 -7.26 -11.55
C ASN A 398 5.42 -7.03 -12.74
N ASP A 399 5.81 -7.51 -13.91
CA ASP A 399 4.86 -7.68 -15.00
C ASP A 399 3.83 -8.75 -14.62
N THR A 400 2.67 -8.77 -15.29
CA THR A 400 1.77 -9.91 -15.18
C THR A 400 2.49 -11.19 -15.62
N THR A 401 2.08 -12.33 -15.09
CA THR A 401 2.72 -13.60 -15.49
C THR A 401 2.60 -13.85 -16.99
N ALA A 402 1.51 -13.45 -17.64
CA ALA A 402 1.37 -13.58 -19.10
C ALA A 402 2.31 -12.62 -19.85
N GLY A 403 2.51 -11.39 -19.34
CA GLY A 403 3.47 -10.43 -19.88
C GLY A 403 4.91 -10.90 -19.72
N TRP A 404 5.27 -11.31 -18.50
CA TRP A 404 6.59 -11.90 -18.21
C TRP A 404 6.87 -13.10 -19.13
N TRP A 405 5.92 -14.02 -19.29
CA TRP A 405 6.08 -15.20 -20.14
C TRP A 405 6.35 -14.86 -21.61
N ARG A 406 5.69 -13.83 -22.14
CA ARG A 406 5.93 -13.36 -23.52
C ARG A 406 7.31 -12.74 -23.69
N GLN A 407 7.86 -12.10 -22.66
CA GLN A 407 9.15 -11.42 -22.70
C GLN A 407 10.32 -12.30 -22.26
N ALA A 408 10.04 -13.42 -21.58
CA ALA A 408 11.05 -14.36 -21.10
C ALA A 408 11.94 -14.85 -22.25
N SER A 409 13.24 -14.93 -21.99
CA SER A 409 14.22 -15.44 -22.93
C SER A 409 13.96 -16.91 -23.30
N THR A 410 14.56 -17.39 -24.37
CA THR A 410 14.47 -18.78 -24.77
C THR A 410 14.92 -19.72 -23.65
N ASP A 411 15.99 -19.37 -22.95
CA ASP A 411 16.57 -20.18 -21.87
C ASP A 411 15.67 -20.20 -20.63
N GLU A 412 15.11 -19.05 -20.23
CA GLU A 412 14.15 -18.96 -19.14
C GLU A 412 12.89 -19.79 -19.44
N ARG A 413 12.37 -19.71 -20.67
CA ARG A 413 11.21 -20.54 -21.09
C ARG A 413 11.54 -22.01 -21.07
N ALA A 414 12.70 -22.41 -21.61
CA ALA A 414 13.14 -23.80 -21.63
C ALA A 414 13.27 -24.35 -20.20
N GLN A 415 13.92 -23.60 -19.30
CA GLN A 415 14.05 -23.98 -17.91
C GLN A 415 12.68 -24.06 -17.21
N THR A 416 11.81 -23.06 -17.42
CA THR A 416 10.47 -23.04 -16.85
C THR A 416 9.64 -24.24 -17.30
N CYS A 417 9.66 -24.54 -18.61
CA CYS A 417 8.96 -25.69 -19.18
C CYS A 417 9.47 -27.01 -18.61
N ALA A 418 10.80 -27.20 -18.59
CA ALA A 418 11.41 -28.41 -18.04
C ALA A 418 11.14 -28.57 -16.53
N TYR A 419 11.24 -27.47 -15.75
CA TYR A 419 11.06 -27.50 -14.30
C TYR A 419 9.60 -27.76 -13.89
N LEU A 420 8.64 -27.14 -14.58
CA LEU A 420 7.21 -27.23 -14.25
C LEU A 420 6.48 -28.32 -15.03
N ASP A 421 7.18 -29.09 -15.86
CA ASP A 421 6.62 -30.12 -16.74
C ASP A 421 5.45 -29.58 -17.57
N THR A 422 5.71 -28.55 -18.39
CA THR A 422 4.69 -27.82 -19.14
C THR A 422 5.20 -27.40 -20.53
N ASP A 423 4.29 -27.22 -21.47
CA ASP A 423 4.56 -26.60 -22.78
C ASP A 423 4.40 -25.06 -22.75
N GLY A 424 4.00 -24.48 -21.59
CA GLY A 424 3.74 -23.06 -21.43
C GLY A 424 2.38 -22.56 -21.92
N ALA A 425 1.57 -23.42 -22.56
CA ALA A 425 0.28 -23.02 -23.12
C ALA A 425 -0.74 -22.59 -22.05
N GLN A 426 -0.56 -23.04 -20.82
CA GLN A 426 -1.43 -22.75 -19.67
C GLN A 426 -0.90 -21.65 -18.76
N MET A 427 0.11 -20.86 -19.16
CA MET A 427 0.49 -19.67 -18.42
C MET A 427 -0.63 -18.61 -18.44
N PRO A 428 -0.95 -17.93 -17.31
CA PRO A 428 -0.28 -17.93 -16.00
C PRO A 428 -0.72 -19.07 -15.05
N TRP A 429 -1.71 -19.85 -15.38
CA TRP A 429 -2.28 -20.86 -14.47
C TRP A 429 -1.28 -21.96 -14.04
N THR A 430 -0.27 -22.25 -14.86
CA THR A 430 0.83 -23.14 -14.47
C THR A 430 1.62 -22.55 -13.30
N LEU A 431 1.93 -21.24 -13.35
CA LEU A 431 2.66 -20.57 -12.28
C LEU A 431 1.80 -20.42 -11.02
N ILE A 432 0.50 -20.14 -11.15
CA ILE A 432 -0.47 -20.13 -10.04
C ILE A 432 -0.48 -21.50 -9.33
N ARG A 433 -0.53 -22.59 -10.11
CA ARG A 433 -0.48 -23.94 -9.56
C ARG A 433 0.84 -24.18 -8.79
N ALA A 434 1.98 -23.78 -9.34
CA ALA A 434 3.27 -23.90 -8.68
C ALA A 434 3.32 -23.11 -7.36
N ALA A 435 2.78 -21.89 -7.31
CA ALA A 435 2.65 -21.10 -6.09
C ALA A 435 1.78 -21.82 -5.03
N LEU A 436 0.61 -22.32 -5.43
CA LEU A 436 -0.29 -23.02 -4.52
C LEU A 436 0.29 -24.37 -4.04
N ALA A 437 1.09 -25.07 -4.85
CA ALA A 437 1.77 -26.31 -4.49
C ALA A 437 2.98 -26.10 -3.58
N SER A 438 3.54 -24.89 -3.53
CA SER A 438 4.73 -24.57 -2.72
C SER A 438 4.57 -24.97 -1.25
N VAL A 439 5.67 -25.28 -0.58
CA VAL A 439 5.71 -25.52 0.88
C VAL A 439 5.53 -24.25 1.71
N ALA A 440 5.64 -23.05 1.10
CA ALA A 440 5.42 -21.79 1.76
C ALA A 440 4.03 -21.74 2.42
N ALA A 441 3.92 -21.18 3.62
CA ALA A 441 2.67 -21.14 4.38
C ALA A 441 1.57 -20.36 3.66
N THR A 442 1.92 -19.26 3.02
CA THR A 442 0.95 -18.40 2.30
C THR A 442 1.31 -18.31 0.82
N ALA A 443 0.32 -18.35 -0.06
CA ALA A 443 0.46 -18.05 -1.48
C ALA A 443 -0.46 -16.88 -1.84
N ILE A 444 0.09 -15.83 -2.47
CA ILE A 444 -0.65 -14.65 -2.92
C ILE A 444 -0.51 -14.52 -4.44
N ILE A 445 -1.61 -14.34 -5.12
CA ILE A 445 -1.69 -14.27 -6.57
C ILE A 445 -2.25 -12.90 -6.98
N PRO A 446 -1.58 -12.12 -7.85
CA PRO A 446 -2.18 -10.93 -8.45
C PRO A 446 -3.46 -11.29 -9.21
N LEU A 447 -4.51 -10.49 -9.07
CA LEU A 447 -5.77 -10.77 -9.78
C LEU A 447 -5.56 -10.80 -11.30
N GLN A 448 -4.65 -10.00 -11.83
CA GLN A 448 -4.29 -9.98 -13.25
C GLN A 448 -3.89 -11.38 -13.77
N ASP A 449 -3.14 -12.14 -12.96
CA ASP A 449 -2.70 -13.48 -13.31
C ASP A 449 -3.88 -14.47 -13.35
N VAL A 450 -4.82 -14.36 -12.39
CA VAL A 450 -6.05 -15.15 -12.37
C VAL A 450 -6.89 -14.90 -13.61
N LEU A 451 -6.97 -13.63 -14.03
CA LEU A 451 -7.70 -13.20 -15.22
C LEU A 451 -6.95 -13.46 -16.54
N GLY A 452 -5.68 -13.88 -16.48
CA GLY A 452 -4.85 -14.13 -17.65
C GLY A 452 -4.50 -12.90 -18.46
N LEU A 453 -4.39 -11.73 -17.80
CA LEU A 453 -4.15 -10.45 -18.46
C LEU A 453 -2.66 -10.24 -18.74
N ASP A 454 -2.38 -9.44 -19.77
CA ASP A 454 -1.02 -9.14 -20.23
C ASP A 454 -0.43 -7.86 -19.61
N THR A 455 0.76 -7.49 -20.08
CA THR A 455 1.55 -6.32 -19.64
C THR A 455 0.75 -5.02 -19.58
N ALA A 456 -0.27 -4.83 -20.42
CA ALA A 456 -1.12 -3.64 -20.40
C ALA A 456 -1.91 -3.49 -19.09
N SER A 457 -2.03 -4.57 -18.32
CA SER A 457 -2.70 -4.64 -17.02
C SER A 457 -1.73 -4.57 -15.84
N ARG A 458 -0.45 -4.35 -16.07
CA ARG A 458 0.55 -4.17 -15.02
C ARG A 458 0.19 -3.00 -14.11
N MET A 459 0.35 -3.18 -12.78
CA MET A 459 -0.02 -2.17 -11.80
C MET A 459 1.03 -1.08 -11.67
N ASN A 460 2.30 -1.47 -11.56
CA ASN A 460 3.42 -0.56 -11.39
C ASN A 460 4.64 -1.01 -12.20
N LEU A 461 5.32 -0.04 -12.82
CA LEU A 461 6.63 -0.22 -13.40
C LEU A 461 7.62 0.65 -12.63
N PRO A 462 8.44 0.07 -11.73
CA PRO A 462 9.42 0.82 -10.94
C PRO A 462 10.35 1.65 -11.81
N GLY A 463 10.66 2.88 -11.35
CA GLY A 463 11.49 3.82 -12.09
C GLY A 463 10.75 4.66 -13.14
N GLN A 464 9.47 4.43 -13.39
CA GLN A 464 8.60 5.32 -14.18
C GLN A 464 7.69 6.14 -13.27
N ALA A 465 7.60 7.44 -13.53
CA ALA A 465 6.79 8.35 -12.74
C ALA A 465 5.31 8.38 -13.14
N GLU A 466 5.00 8.02 -14.38
CA GLU A 466 3.66 8.15 -14.97
C GLU A 466 3.13 6.80 -15.48
N GLY A 467 1.80 6.71 -15.63
CA GLY A 467 1.12 5.55 -16.20
C GLY A 467 0.89 4.40 -15.22
N ASN A 468 1.38 4.50 -13.99
CA ASN A 468 1.25 3.50 -12.94
C ASN A 468 -0.06 3.65 -12.15
N TRP A 469 -0.45 2.61 -11.39
CA TRP A 469 -1.55 2.58 -10.42
C TRP A 469 -2.95 2.74 -11.04
N THR A 470 -3.05 2.70 -12.36
CA THR A 470 -4.27 3.02 -13.10
C THR A 470 -5.15 1.81 -13.41
N TRP A 471 -4.60 0.59 -13.36
CA TRP A 471 -5.31 -0.59 -13.82
C TRP A 471 -6.58 -0.89 -13.02
N ARG A 472 -7.66 -1.24 -13.75
CA ARG A 472 -8.94 -1.72 -13.24
C ARG A 472 -9.42 -2.91 -14.06
N PHE A 473 -10.27 -3.76 -13.46
CA PHE A 473 -10.95 -4.83 -14.19
C PHE A 473 -12.45 -4.54 -14.35
N GLU A 474 -13.05 -5.12 -15.37
CA GLU A 474 -14.51 -5.06 -15.59
C GLU A 474 -15.19 -6.25 -14.92
N ALA A 475 -16.40 -6.05 -14.38
CA ALA A 475 -17.14 -7.09 -13.64
C ALA A 475 -17.29 -8.40 -14.41
N ALA A 476 -17.49 -8.34 -15.74
CA ALA A 476 -17.62 -9.49 -16.61
C ALA A 476 -16.35 -10.36 -16.70
N GLN A 477 -15.17 -9.82 -16.37
CA GLN A 477 -13.91 -10.57 -16.38
C GLN A 477 -13.79 -11.50 -15.17
N LEU A 478 -14.44 -11.18 -14.04
CA LEU A 478 -14.40 -12.00 -12.81
C LEU A 478 -15.44 -13.13 -12.86
N GLN A 479 -15.13 -14.16 -13.64
CA GLN A 479 -16.04 -15.26 -13.91
C GLN A 479 -16.06 -16.33 -12.80
N VAL A 480 -17.18 -17.03 -12.67
CA VAL A 480 -17.34 -18.17 -11.73
C VAL A 480 -16.30 -19.27 -12.00
N GLY A 481 -15.89 -19.46 -13.26
CA GLY A 481 -14.85 -20.43 -13.65
C GLY A 481 -13.50 -20.16 -12.96
N HIS A 482 -13.12 -18.90 -12.78
CA HIS A 482 -11.90 -18.52 -12.05
C HIS A 482 -12.00 -18.93 -10.57
N ALA A 483 -13.11 -18.62 -9.91
CA ALA A 483 -13.34 -19.02 -8.52
C ALA A 483 -13.32 -20.53 -8.35
N THR A 484 -14.01 -21.27 -9.20
CA THR A 484 -14.06 -22.74 -9.17
C THR A 484 -12.67 -23.35 -9.34
N ARG A 485 -11.86 -22.83 -10.30
CA ARG A 485 -10.50 -23.31 -10.55
C ARG A 485 -9.56 -23.03 -9.37
N LEU A 486 -9.62 -21.83 -8.80
CA LEU A 486 -8.85 -21.46 -7.61
C LEU A 486 -9.23 -22.34 -6.41
N ALA A 487 -10.52 -22.47 -6.10
CA ALA A 487 -11.01 -23.29 -4.99
C ALA A 487 -10.59 -24.76 -5.15
N GLY A 488 -10.63 -25.29 -6.39
CA GLY A 488 -10.13 -26.64 -6.69
C GLY A 488 -8.65 -26.80 -6.39
N LEU A 489 -7.81 -25.86 -6.82
CA LEU A 489 -6.37 -25.89 -6.55
C LEU A 489 -6.06 -25.64 -5.08
N SER A 490 -6.72 -24.71 -4.41
CA SER A 490 -6.52 -24.45 -2.98
C SER A 490 -6.83 -25.70 -2.15
N ARG A 491 -7.95 -26.37 -2.43
CA ARG A 491 -8.31 -27.63 -1.77
C ARG A 491 -7.31 -28.75 -2.06
N LEU A 492 -6.86 -28.88 -3.32
CA LEU A 492 -5.88 -29.92 -3.72
C LEU A 492 -4.57 -29.80 -2.94
N TYR A 493 -4.13 -28.56 -2.67
CA TYR A 493 -2.85 -28.30 -1.97
C TYR A 493 -3.02 -27.95 -0.48
N GLY A 494 -4.22 -28.12 0.09
CA GLY A 494 -4.50 -27.92 1.52
C GLY A 494 -4.35 -26.47 1.98
N ARG A 495 -4.87 -25.52 1.19
CA ARG A 495 -4.87 -24.08 1.49
C ARG A 495 -6.25 -23.55 1.75
#